data_413ced40cf01f6957987672c33fdc7a3
#
_entry.id   413ced40cf01f6957987672c33fdc7a3
#
_cell.length_a   1.000
_cell.length_b   1.000
_cell.length_c   1.000
_cell.angle_alpha   90.00
_cell.angle_beta   90.00
_cell.angle_gamma   90.00
#
_symmetry.space_group_name_H-M   'P 1'
#
loop_
_entity.id
_entity.type
_entity.pdbx_description
1 polymer ?
#
loop_
_entity_poly.entity_id
_entity_poly.type
_entity_poly.pdbx_seq_one_letter_code
_entity_poly.pdbx_strand_id
1 'polypeptide(L)'
;MRMQKYIIIFASILFMASCATQKKATDRNEVSSSVSTDHVAIQKLNYVRKVTDNATYSQNIVSKIGLTIGAMGKKTSVEGKLQMRKNQVVRITLSPLGIMEVGRLEFTPDYVLVVDRINKEYVKASYNDLDFLRDNGLDFYSLQALFWNQLFLPNTDRLTDSVLRNFDVDLNATANRKVMMKSKDLQFTWITTPESGRI
;
A
#
# COMPACT_ATOMS: atom_id res chain seq x y z
N MET A 1 4.69 -67.24 47.22
CA MET A 1 5.41 -66.01 46.77
C MET A 1 5.86 -66.07 45.31
N ARG A 2 5.56 -67.12 44.50
CA ARG A 2 5.93 -67.16 43.07
C ARG A 2 4.78 -66.79 42.11
N MET A 3 3.53 -66.95 42.48
CA MET A 3 2.38 -66.59 41.62
C MET A 3 2.09 -65.09 41.51
N GLN A 4 2.48 -64.30 42.51
CA GLN A 4 2.21 -62.88 42.56
C GLN A 4 3.10 -62.06 41.60
N LYS A 5 4.26 -62.60 41.22
CA LYS A 5 5.16 -61.99 40.22
C LYS A 5 4.65 -62.07 38.75
N TYR A 6 3.90 -63.16 38.45
CA TYR A 6 3.37 -63.37 37.10
C TYR A 6 2.10 -62.56 36.86
N ILE A 7 1.33 -62.26 37.92
CA ILE A 7 0.15 -61.38 37.80
C ILE A 7 0.54 -59.93 37.50
N ILE A 8 1.66 -59.45 38.08
CA ILE A 8 2.16 -58.11 37.84
C ILE A 8 2.74 -57.95 36.40
N ILE A 9 3.38 -59.00 35.86
CA ILE A 9 3.92 -59.00 34.50
C ILE A 9 2.80 -59.09 33.49
N PHE A 10 1.70 -59.78 33.77
CA PHE A 10 0.55 -59.89 32.83
C PHE A 10 -0.32 -58.61 32.81
N ALA A 11 -0.34 -57.85 33.91
CA ALA A 11 -1.03 -56.56 33.98
C ALA A 11 -0.30 -55.43 33.24
N SER A 12 1.05 -55.55 33.08
CA SER A 12 1.85 -54.54 32.36
C SER A 12 1.80 -54.68 30.85
N ILE A 13 1.35 -55.80 30.29
CA ILE A 13 1.26 -56.04 28.83
C ILE A 13 -0.07 -55.57 28.24
N LEU A 14 -1.11 -55.32 29.06
CA LEU A 14 -2.43 -54.85 28.60
C LEU A 14 -2.55 -53.35 28.45
N PHE A 15 -1.50 -52.55 28.80
CA PHE A 15 -1.54 -51.08 28.71
C PHE A 15 -0.90 -50.51 27.43
N MET A 16 -0.43 -51.34 26.49
CA MET A 16 0.25 -50.88 25.27
C MET A 16 -0.60 -50.93 24.00
N ALA A 17 -1.93 -51.09 24.11
CA ALA A 17 -2.81 -51.19 22.94
C ALA A 17 -3.83 -50.01 22.84
N SER A 18 -3.46 -48.80 23.28
CA SER A 18 -4.34 -47.64 23.13
C SER A 18 -3.58 -46.37 22.64
N CYS A 19 -2.91 -46.51 21.50
CA CYS A 19 -2.35 -45.35 20.80
C CYS A 19 -2.39 -45.53 19.28
N ALA A 20 -3.58 -45.74 18.72
CA ALA A 20 -3.71 -45.80 17.27
C ALA A 20 -5.03 -45.23 16.72
N THR A 21 -5.63 -44.22 17.37
CA THR A 21 -6.87 -43.65 16.82
C THR A 21 -6.96 -42.13 17.02
N GLN A 22 -5.83 -41.40 16.98
CA GLN A 22 -5.85 -39.94 17.02
C GLN A 22 -5.10 -39.23 15.86
N LYS A 23 -4.85 -39.92 14.74
CA LYS A 23 -4.22 -39.30 13.55
C LYS A 23 -5.17 -38.89 12.44
N LYS A 24 -6.49 -38.89 12.67
CA LYS A 24 -7.48 -38.53 11.64
C LYS A 24 -8.27 -37.23 11.89
N ALA A 25 -8.04 -36.54 12.99
CA ALA A 25 -8.73 -35.27 13.27
C ALA A 25 -7.91 -34.03 13.00
N THR A 26 -6.58 -34.14 12.86
CA THR A 26 -5.69 -32.98 12.68
C THR A 26 -5.62 -32.52 11.21
N ASP A 27 -5.75 -33.45 10.25
CA ASP A 27 -5.68 -33.12 8.82
C ASP A 27 -6.91 -32.38 8.27
N ARG A 28 -8.06 -32.49 8.93
CA ARG A 28 -9.28 -31.80 8.47
C ARG A 28 -9.30 -30.32 8.84
N ASN A 29 -8.66 -29.93 9.94
CA ASN A 29 -8.63 -28.53 10.36
C ASN A 29 -7.55 -27.73 9.64
N GLU A 30 -6.40 -28.33 9.29
CA GLU A 30 -5.36 -27.66 8.52
C GLU A 30 -5.77 -27.45 7.06
N VAL A 31 -6.41 -28.45 6.44
CA VAL A 31 -6.94 -28.30 5.07
C VAL A 31 -8.09 -27.29 5.02
N SER A 32 -8.94 -27.24 6.05
CA SER A 32 -10.03 -26.26 6.10
C SER A 32 -9.54 -24.84 6.35
N SER A 33 -8.47 -24.65 7.14
CA SER A 33 -7.87 -23.34 7.38
C SER A 33 -7.06 -22.86 6.19
N SER A 34 -6.33 -23.72 5.49
CA SER A 34 -5.60 -23.34 4.27
C SER A 34 -6.54 -22.95 3.12
N VAL A 35 -7.60 -23.70 2.90
CA VAL A 35 -8.61 -23.38 1.88
C VAL A 35 -9.32 -22.04 2.16
N SER A 36 -9.62 -21.73 3.42
CA SER A 36 -10.23 -20.44 3.78
C SER A 36 -9.27 -19.26 3.60
N THR A 37 -7.99 -19.46 3.91
CA THR A 37 -6.95 -18.44 3.75
C THR A 37 -6.70 -18.15 2.27
N ASP A 38 -6.65 -19.18 1.43
CA ASP A 38 -6.50 -19.03 -0.03
C ASP A 38 -7.68 -18.29 -0.65
N HIS A 39 -8.89 -18.56 -0.20
CA HIS A 39 -10.09 -17.85 -0.65
C HIS A 39 -10.04 -16.36 -0.34
N VAL A 40 -9.65 -15.99 0.88
CA VAL A 40 -9.50 -14.57 1.28
C VAL A 40 -8.39 -13.90 0.48
N ALA A 41 -7.26 -14.57 0.27
CA ALA A 41 -6.16 -14.02 -0.54
C ALA A 41 -6.59 -13.76 -2.00
N ILE A 42 -7.37 -14.66 -2.59
CA ILE A 42 -7.93 -14.50 -3.94
C ILE A 42 -8.92 -13.32 -3.97
N GLN A 43 -9.80 -13.19 -2.98
CA GLN A 43 -10.74 -12.09 -2.90
C GLN A 43 -10.03 -10.73 -2.80
N LYS A 44 -8.98 -10.62 -1.96
CA LYS A 44 -8.15 -9.42 -1.87
C LYS A 44 -7.51 -9.08 -3.22
N LEU A 45 -6.87 -10.05 -3.87
CA LEU A 45 -6.25 -9.86 -5.18
C LEU A 45 -7.25 -9.37 -6.23
N ASN A 46 -8.43 -10.00 -6.30
CA ASN A 46 -9.47 -9.63 -7.25
C ASN A 46 -9.98 -8.20 -6.99
N TYR A 47 -10.07 -7.80 -5.72
CA TYR A 47 -10.45 -6.44 -5.39
C TYR A 47 -9.38 -5.42 -5.78
N VAL A 48 -8.10 -5.70 -5.51
CA VAL A 48 -6.99 -4.83 -5.90
C VAL A 48 -6.90 -4.68 -7.42
N ARG A 49 -7.11 -5.77 -8.20
CA ARG A 49 -7.25 -5.70 -9.67
C ARG A 49 -8.38 -4.76 -10.08
N LYS A 50 -9.56 -4.92 -9.48
CA LYS A 50 -10.70 -4.04 -9.75
C LYS A 50 -10.36 -2.56 -9.53
N VAL A 51 -9.63 -2.23 -8.46
CA VAL A 51 -9.18 -0.86 -8.20
C VAL A 51 -8.20 -0.40 -9.27
N THR A 52 -7.26 -1.23 -9.68
CA THR A 52 -6.29 -0.93 -10.73
C THR A 52 -6.98 -0.70 -12.07
N ASP A 53 -7.95 -1.54 -12.44
CA ASP A 53 -8.70 -1.45 -13.70
C ASP A 53 -9.59 -0.21 -13.78
N ASN A 54 -10.01 0.34 -12.62
CA ASN A 54 -10.81 1.57 -12.53
C ASN A 54 -9.97 2.84 -12.31
N ALA A 55 -8.65 2.76 -12.52
CA ALA A 55 -7.78 3.91 -12.42
C ALA A 55 -8.11 4.99 -13.47
N THR A 56 -7.79 6.24 -13.15
CA THR A 56 -7.99 7.37 -14.06
C THR A 56 -7.01 7.31 -15.22
N TYR A 57 -7.50 7.34 -16.45
CA TYR A 57 -6.69 7.31 -17.69
C TYR A 57 -6.54 8.67 -18.40
N SER A 58 -6.93 9.76 -17.75
CA SER A 58 -6.76 11.11 -18.30
C SER A 58 -5.30 11.42 -18.60
N GLN A 59 -5.03 12.03 -19.76
CA GLN A 59 -3.66 12.45 -20.13
C GLN A 59 -3.25 13.74 -19.42
N ASN A 60 -4.21 14.61 -19.11
CA ASN A 60 -3.98 15.88 -18.46
C ASN A 60 -4.99 16.06 -17.33
N ILE A 61 -4.51 16.54 -16.19
CA ILE A 61 -5.34 16.89 -15.05
C ILE A 61 -4.98 18.31 -14.61
N VAL A 62 -5.99 19.12 -14.36
CA VAL A 62 -5.87 20.45 -13.75
C VAL A 62 -6.85 20.53 -12.61
N SER A 63 -6.36 20.83 -11.42
CA SER A 63 -7.18 20.89 -10.20
C SER A 63 -6.72 22.03 -9.30
N LYS A 64 -7.64 22.57 -8.50
CA LYS A 64 -7.27 23.37 -7.33
C LYS A 64 -6.87 22.45 -6.21
N ILE A 65 -5.87 22.83 -5.44
CA ILE A 65 -5.40 22.10 -4.26
C ILE A 65 -5.22 23.03 -3.08
N GLY A 66 -5.41 22.46 -1.88
CA GLY A 66 -4.99 23.09 -0.62
C GLY A 66 -3.83 22.27 -0.04
N LEU A 67 -2.72 22.93 0.25
CA LEU A 67 -1.58 22.33 0.94
C LEU A 67 -1.51 22.86 2.36
N THR A 68 -1.44 21.95 3.34
CA THR A 68 -1.17 22.32 4.73
C THR A 68 0.24 21.85 5.07
N ILE A 69 1.11 22.80 5.30
CA ILE A 69 2.51 22.56 5.67
C ILE A 69 2.66 22.77 7.16
N GLY A 70 3.16 21.77 7.86
CA GLY A 70 3.52 21.85 9.28
C GLY A 70 5.02 21.97 9.44
N ALA A 71 5.47 23.07 10.06
CA ALA A 71 6.87 23.27 10.41
C ALA A 71 6.97 23.91 11.80
N MET A 72 7.87 23.42 12.65
CA MET A 72 8.13 23.97 13.99
C MET A 72 6.87 24.18 14.84
N GLY A 73 5.92 23.25 14.79
CA GLY A 73 4.66 23.35 15.55
C GLY A 73 3.61 24.30 14.97
N LYS A 74 3.90 24.99 13.87
CA LYS A 74 2.95 25.85 13.16
C LYS A 74 2.44 25.13 11.90
N LYS A 75 1.14 25.25 11.64
CA LYS A 75 0.51 24.76 10.42
C LYS A 75 0.12 25.97 9.56
N THR A 76 0.55 25.99 8.32
CA THR A 76 0.19 27.01 7.35
C THR A 76 -0.50 26.34 6.18
N SER A 77 -1.70 26.78 5.84
CA SER A 77 -2.43 26.29 4.66
C SER A 77 -2.26 27.29 3.52
N VAL A 78 -1.93 26.78 2.35
CA VAL A 78 -1.75 27.56 1.13
C VAL A 78 -2.58 26.93 0.03
N GLU A 79 -3.33 27.74 -0.68
CA GLU A 79 -4.03 27.32 -1.89
C GLU A 79 -3.07 27.26 -3.08
N GLY A 80 -3.39 26.40 -4.02
CA GLY A 80 -2.59 26.24 -5.19
C GLY A 80 -3.32 25.60 -6.36
N LYS A 81 -2.58 25.40 -7.43
CA LYS A 81 -3.02 24.73 -8.65
C LYS A 81 -2.14 23.53 -8.93
N LEU A 82 -2.76 22.39 -9.10
CA LEU A 82 -2.13 21.16 -9.57
C LEU A 82 -2.34 21.07 -11.09
N GLN A 83 -1.27 20.92 -11.85
CA GLN A 83 -1.27 20.72 -13.29
C GLN A 83 -0.43 19.50 -13.59
N MET A 84 -1.02 18.52 -14.26
CA MET A 84 -0.34 17.27 -14.54
C MET A 84 -0.49 16.88 -15.99
N ARG A 85 0.59 16.40 -16.58
CA ARG A 85 0.63 15.77 -17.90
C ARG A 85 1.33 14.43 -17.78
N LYS A 86 0.60 13.38 -18.14
CA LYS A 86 1.04 11.99 -17.94
C LYS A 86 2.41 11.75 -18.60
N ASN A 87 3.30 11.11 -17.82
CA ASN A 87 4.68 10.78 -18.19
C ASN A 87 5.58 11.98 -18.52
N GLN A 88 5.17 13.20 -18.16
CA GLN A 88 5.92 14.40 -18.48
C GLN A 88 6.15 15.31 -17.27
N VAL A 89 5.09 15.68 -16.56
CA VAL A 89 5.20 16.63 -15.46
C VAL A 89 4.04 16.54 -14.48
N VAL A 90 4.37 16.69 -13.21
CA VAL A 90 3.44 17.04 -12.13
C VAL A 90 3.89 18.37 -11.56
N ARG A 91 3.08 19.42 -11.71
CA ARG A 91 3.39 20.77 -11.26
C ARG A 91 2.38 21.24 -10.23
N ILE A 92 2.88 21.71 -9.12
CA ILE A 92 2.11 22.33 -8.04
C ILE A 92 2.55 23.79 -7.94
N THR A 93 1.63 24.70 -8.23
CA THR A 93 1.86 26.15 -8.10
C THR A 93 1.14 26.63 -6.85
N LEU A 94 1.86 27.27 -5.94
CA LEU A 94 1.33 27.83 -4.71
C LEU A 94 1.01 29.32 -4.93
N SER A 95 -0.25 29.68 -4.73
CA SER A 95 -0.74 31.05 -4.96
C SER A 95 -1.76 31.41 -3.87
N PRO A 96 -1.31 32.01 -2.76
CA PRO A 96 -2.23 32.48 -1.74
C PRO A 96 -3.30 33.39 -2.35
N LEU A 97 -4.56 33.11 -2.02
CA LEU A 97 -5.73 33.83 -2.57
C LEU A 97 -5.82 33.77 -4.12
N GLY A 98 -5.05 32.90 -4.78
CA GLY A 98 -5.07 32.77 -6.24
C GLY A 98 -4.47 33.96 -7.02
N ILE A 99 -3.85 34.94 -6.36
CA ILE A 99 -3.43 36.21 -6.97
C ILE A 99 -2.01 36.11 -7.53
N MET A 100 -1.06 35.63 -6.73
CA MET A 100 0.36 35.65 -7.10
C MET A 100 1.02 34.32 -6.77
N GLU A 101 1.84 33.79 -7.66
CA GLU A 101 2.66 32.62 -7.42
C GLU A 101 3.75 32.96 -6.41
N VAL A 102 3.73 32.32 -5.25
CA VAL A 102 4.75 32.44 -4.21
C VAL A 102 5.74 31.28 -4.24
N GLY A 103 5.35 30.16 -4.82
CA GLY A 103 6.23 29.00 -4.95
C GLY A 103 5.72 28.00 -5.96
N ARG A 104 6.62 27.11 -6.41
CA ARG A 104 6.31 26.04 -7.35
C ARG A 104 7.11 24.80 -7.02
N LEU A 105 6.44 23.66 -7.06
CA LEU A 105 7.08 22.35 -7.10
C LEU A 105 6.81 21.74 -8.47
N GLU A 106 7.83 21.20 -9.08
CA GLU A 106 7.72 20.53 -10.38
C GLU A 106 8.48 19.21 -10.33
N PHE A 107 7.80 18.15 -10.71
CA PHE A 107 8.36 16.81 -10.82
C PHE A 107 8.31 16.42 -12.29
N THR A 108 9.45 16.04 -12.83
CA THR A 108 9.61 15.50 -14.19
C THR A 108 10.27 14.11 -14.08
N PRO A 109 10.36 13.31 -15.14
CA PRO A 109 11.10 12.05 -15.09
C PRO A 109 12.56 12.22 -14.65
N ASP A 110 13.18 13.36 -14.94
CA ASP A 110 14.62 13.58 -14.76
C ASP A 110 14.99 14.33 -13.49
N TYR A 111 14.09 15.20 -13.00
CA TYR A 111 14.42 16.09 -11.88
C TYR A 111 13.19 16.54 -11.07
N VAL A 112 13.48 16.98 -9.87
CA VAL A 112 12.58 17.76 -9.01
C VAL A 112 13.06 19.19 -9.00
N LEU A 113 12.15 20.16 -9.21
CA LEU A 113 12.43 21.59 -9.13
C LEU A 113 11.53 22.22 -8.07
N VAL A 114 12.15 22.94 -7.14
CA VAL A 114 11.46 23.77 -6.15
C VAL A 114 11.84 25.22 -6.44
N VAL A 115 10.85 26.06 -6.63
CA VAL A 115 11.03 27.51 -6.85
C VAL A 115 10.40 28.26 -5.69
N ASP A 116 11.18 29.10 -5.03
CA ASP A 116 10.74 30.08 -4.04
C ASP A 116 10.75 31.47 -4.66
N ARG A 117 9.57 32.00 -4.93
CA ARG A 117 9.44 33.34 -5.54
C ARG A 117 9.64 34.47 -4.54
N ILE A 118 9.43 34.20 -3.26
CA ILE A 118 9.56 35.19 -2.19
C ILE A 118 11.05 35.52 -1.98
N ASN A 119 11.86 34.45 -1.80
CA ASN A 119 13.31 34.59 -1.60
C ASN A 119 14.10 34.66 -2.91
N LYS A 120 13.44 34.49 -4.06
CA LYS A 120 14.06 34.49 -5.41
C LYS A 120 15.11 33.38 -5.57
N GLU A 121 14.83 32.21 -5.01
CA GLU A 121 15.70 31.05 -5.00
C GLU A 121 15.04 29.87 -5.71
N TYR A 122 15.87 28.95 -6.16
CA TYR A 122 15.38 27.66 -6.66
C TYR A 122 16.37 26.54 -6.34
N VAL A 123 15.83 25.34 -6.21
CA VAL A 123 16.60 24.10 -6.08
C VAL A 123 16.17 23.15 -7.20
N LYS A 124 17.12 22.64 -7.97
CA LYS A 124 16.92 21.57 -8.94
C LYS A 124 17.78 20.40 -8.55
N ALA A 125 17.18 19.23 -8.33
CA ALA A 125 17.85 18.03 -7.87
C ALA A 125 17.37 16.81 -8.63
N SER A 126 18.20 15.76 -8.73
CA SER A 126 17.75 14.45 -9.16
C SER A 126 16.99 13.75 -8.02
N TYR A 127 16.21 12.70 -8.33
CA TYR A 127 15.53 11.90 -7.30
C TYR A 127 16.52 11.23 -6.34
N ASN A 128 17.72 10.90 -6.83
CA ASN A 128 18.78 10.28 -6.03
C ASN A 128 19.45 11.26 -5.06
N ASP A 129 19.38 12.56 -5.32
CA ASP A 129 19.93 13.60 -4.44
C ASP A 129 18.98 13.97 -3.30
N LEU A 130 17.75 13.49 -3.33
CA LEU A 130 16.72 13.73 -2.32
C LEU A 130 16.58 12.50 -1.44
N ASP A 131 17.23 12.51 -0.27
CA ASP A 131 17.31 11.36 0.64
C ASP A 131 15.96 10.70 0.89
N PHE A 132 14.92 11.49 1.18
CA PHE A 132 13.59 10.94 1.44
C PHE A 132 13.02 10.15 0.25
N LEU A 133 13.19 10.64 -0.98
CA LEU A 133 12.68 9.96 -2.18
C LEU A 133 13.51 8.72 -2.49
N ARG A 134 14.84 8.89 -2.51
CA ARG A 134 15.79 7.80 -2.75
C ARG A 134 15.61 6.66 -1.76
N ASP A 135 15.61 6.97 -0.47
CA ASP A 135 15.59 5.96 0.58
C ASP A 135 14.26 5.20 0.63
N ASN A 136 13.15 5.80 0.18
CA ASN A 136 11.86 5.16 0.07
C ASN A 136 11.55 4.59 -1.33
N GLY A 137 12.47 4.70 -2.28
CA GLY A 137 12.31 4.20 -3.64
C GLY A 137 11.22 4.94 -4.43
N LEU A 138 11.01 6.23 -4.12
CA LEU A 138 10.03 7.07 -4.79
C LEU A 138 10.68 7.84 -5.94
N ASP A 139 10.17 7.62 -7.12
CA ASP A 139 10.57 8.28 -8.36
C ASP A 139 9.42 9.14 -8.92
N PHE A 140 9.62 9.68 -10.11
CA PHE A 140 8.58 10.43 -10.81
C PHE A 140 7.29 9.62 -11.00
N TYR A 141 7.40 8.34 -11.36
CA TYR A 141 6.23 7.51 -11.67
C TYR A 141 5.43 7.17 -10.42
N SER A 142 6.11 6.94 -9.30
CA SER A 142 5.48 6.76 -7.99
C SER A 142 4.71 8.00 -7.55
N LEU A 143 5.33 9.19 -7.68
CA LEU A 143 4.68 10.47 -7.38
C LEU A 143 3.53 10.76 -8.34
N GLN A 144 3.73 10.49 -9.64
CA GLN A 144 2.67 10.61 -10.62
C GLN A 144 1.47 9.74 -10.23
N ALA A 145 1.68 8.46 -9.92
CA ALA A 145 0.61 7.55 -9.54
C ALA A 145 -0.13 8.03 -8.28
N LEU A 146 0.60 8.54 -7.29
CA LEU A 146 0.02 9.13 -6.08
C LEU A 146 -0.93 10.30 -6.43
N PHE A 147 -0.50 11.24 -7.25
CA PHE A 147 -1.32 12.39 -7.65
C PHE A 147 -2.45 12.03 -8.62
N TRP A 148 -2.32 10.93 -9.37
CA TRP A 148 -3.39 10.39 -10.24
C TRP A 148 -4.39 9.51 -9.50
N ASN A 149 -4.26 9.36 -8.17
CA ASN A 149 -5.04 8.39 -7.39
C ASN A 149 -4.94 6.96 -7.97
N GLN A 150 -3.75 6.53 -8.28
CA GLN A 150 -3.48 5.16 -8.77
C GLN A 150 -2.73 4.36 -7.71
N LEU A 151 -2.94 3.07 -7.69
CA LEU A 151 -2.10 2.17 -6.91
C LEU A 151 -0.69 2.17 -7.49
N PHE A 152 0.30 2.08 -6.63
CA PHE A 152 1.70 1.89 -7.02
C PHE A 152 2.46 1.14 -5.92
N LEU A 153 3.56 0.54 -6.29
CA LEU A 153 4.56 0.00 -5.36
C LEU A 153 5.90 0.67 -5.69
N PRO A 154 6.62 1.24 -4.71
CA PRO A 154 7.95 1.81 -4.93
C PRO A 154 8.90 0.83 -5.62
N ASN A 155 9.77 1.34 -6.49
CA ASN A 155 10.70 0.55 -7.30
C ASN A 155 10.04 -0.51 -8.20
N THR A 156 8.83 -0.26 -8.68
CA THR A 156 8.09 -1.22 -9.50
C THR A 156 7.44 -0.53 -10.70
N ASP A 157 7.80 -0.99 -11.91
CA ASP A 157 7.29 -0.39 -13.15
C ASP A 157 5.88 -0.83 -13.51
N ARG A 158 5.49 -2.04 -13.10
CA ARG A 158 4.21 -2.64 -13.47
C ARG A 158 3.53 -3.35 -12.32
N LEU A 159 2.23 -3.15 -12.19
CA LEU A 159 1.39 -3.83 -11.23
C LEU A 159 0.94 -5.19 -11.79
N THR A 160 1.83 -6.20 -11.74
CA THR A 160 1.49 -7.59 -12.05
C THR A 160 0.74 -8.23 -10.87
N ASP A 161 0.11 -9.38 -11.08
CA ASP A 161 -0.59 -10.10 -10.03
C ASP A 161 0.29 -10.42 -8.81
N SER A 162 1.57 -10.72 -9.03
CA SER A 162 2.53 -10.93 -7.94
C SER A 162 2.76 -9.66 -7.13
N VAL A 163 2.79 -8.50 -7.78
CA VAL A 163 2.92 -7.19 -7.14
C VAL A 163 1.64 -6.81 -6.41
N LEU A 164 0.46 -7.06 -7.00
CA LEU A 164 -0.84 -6.77 -6.40
C LEU A 164 -1.09 -7.54 -5.10
N ARG A 165 -0.43 -8.68 -4.88
CA ARG A 165 -0.48 -9.42 -3.61
C ARG A 165 0.18 -8.71 -2.44
N ASN A 166 1.01 -7.67 -2.68
CA ASN A 166 1.60 -6.84 -1.62
C ASN A 166 0.62 -5.83 -1.01
N PHE A 167 -0.57 -5.69 -1.61
CA PHE A 167 -1.60 -4.82 -1.09
C PHE A 167 -2.52 -5.58 -0.15
N ASP A 168 -2.81 -4.99 1.00
CA ASP A 168 -3.82 -5.49 1.91
C ASP A 168 -5.15 -4.76 1.71
N VAL A 169 -6.26 -5.45 1.98
CA VAL A 169 -7.61 -4.92 1.77
C VAL A 169 -8.49 -5.28 2.95
N ASP A 170 -9.19 -4.31 3.49
CA ASP A 170 -10.27 -4.54 4.45
C ASP A 170 -11.55 -4.94 3.69
N LEU A 171 -11.73 -6.25 3.49
CA LEU A 171 -12.88 -6.79 2.76
C LEU A 171 -14.22 -6.62 3.48
N ASN A 172 -14.22 -6.36 4.79
CA ASN A 172 -15.43 -6.25 5.60
C ASN A 172 -16.04 -4.84 5.56
N ALA A 173 -15.29 -3.84 5.09
CA ALA A 173 -15.78 -2.48 5.00
C ALA A 173 -16.88 -2.35 3.93
N THR A 174 -18.02 -1.78 4.32
CA THR A 174 -19.21 -1.65 3.46
C THR A 174 -19.33 -0.28 2.78
N ALA A 175 -18.82 0.79 3.40
CA ALA A 175 -18.93 2.15 2.86
C ALA A 175 -17.65 2.61 2.14
N ASN A 176 -16.53 2.60 2.84
CA ASN A 176 -15.23 3.00 2.31
C ASN A 176 -14.23 1.87 2.57
N ARG A 177 -13.79 1.22 1.52
CA ARG A 177 -12.83 0.11 1.62
C ARG A 177 -11.41 0.63 1.50
N LYS A 178 -10.56 0.26 2.43
CA LYS A 178 -9.15 0.63 2.42
C LYS A 178 -8.33 -0.41 1.66
N VAL A 179 -7.51 0.07 0.74
CA VAL A 179 -6.42 -0.67 0.12
C VAL A 179 -5.14 -0.11 0.72
N MET A 180 -4.31 -0.95 1.28
CA MET A 180 -3.13 -0.53 2.03
C MET A 180 -1.88 -1.22 1.49
N MET A 181 -0.76 -0.51 1.50
CA MET A 181 0.55 -1.04 1.17
C MET A 181 1.58 -0.42 2.10
N LYS A 182 2.51 -1.24 2.57
CA LYS A 182 3.66 -0.81 3.36
C LYS A 182 4.93 -1.00 2.56
N SER A 183 5.78 0.02 2.55
CA SER A 183 7.11 -0.04 1.97
C SER A 183 8.07 0.70 2.89
N LYS A 184 9.01 -0.04 3.49
CA LYS A 184 9.94 0.50 4.50
C LYS A 184 9.18 1.22 5.62
N ASP A 185 9.45 2.51 5.81
CA ASP A 185 8.85 3.35 6.85
C ASP A 185 7.55 4.04 6.39
N LEU A 186 7.16 3.86 5.12
CA LEU A 186 5.95 4.46 4.56
C LEU A 186 4.78 3.49 4.53
N GLN A 187 3.62 3.99 4.88
CA GLN A 187 2.36 3.31 4.67
C GLN A 187 1.48 4.16 3.76
N PHE A 188 1.07 3.57 2.65
CA PHE A 188 0.10 4.16 1.73
C PHE A 188 -1.26 3.56 1.98
N THR A 189 -2.30 4.39 1.95
CA THR A 189 -3.69 3.96 2.11
C THR A 189 -4.55 4.67 1.09
N TRP A 190 -5.21 3.88 0.25
CA TRP A 190 -6.21 4.37 -0.70
C TRP A 190 -7.60 4.04 -0.16
N ILE A 191 -8.47 5.04 -0.19
CA ILE A 191 -9.87 4.88 0.20
C ILE A 191 -10.68 4.69 -1.07
N THR A 192 -11.36 3.57 -1.17
CA THR A 192 -12.05 3.15 -2.40
C THR A 192 -13.53 2.89 -2.14
N THR A 193 -14.36 3.08 -3.17
CA THR A 193 -15.76 2.68 -3.16
C THR A 193 -15.88 1.18 -3.41
N PRO A 194 -16.47 0.37 -2.51
CA PRO A 194 -16.49 -1.09 -2.64
C PRO A 194 -17.11 -1.61 -3.94
N GLU A 195 -18.20 -0.99 -4.40
CA GLU A 195 -18.94 -1.42 -5.59
C GLU A 195 -18.17 -1.15 -6.88
N SER A 196 -17.53 0.02 -7.01
CA SER A 196 -16.82 0.42 -8.23
C SER A 196 -15.33 0.17 -8.17
N GLY A 197 -14.70 0.13 -6.98
CA GLY A 197 -13.25 0.11 -6.82
C GLY A 197 -12.58 1.45 -7.14
N ARG A 198 -13.33 2.54 -7.30
CA ARG A 198 -12.75 3.87 -7.54
C ARG A 198 -12.16 4.45 -6.27
N ILE A 199 -11.00 5.07 -6.40
CA ILE A 199 -10.31 5.82 -5.36
C ILE A 199 -10.94 7.21 -5.27
#